data_a63b6b66b1ee9f89d4d73258d89f6400
#
_entry.id   a63b6b66b1ee9f89d4d73258d89f6400
#
_cell.length_a   1.000
_cell.length_b   1.000
_cell.length_c   1.000
_cell.angle_alpha   90.00
_cell.angle_beta   90.00
_cell.angle_gamma   90.00
#
_symmetry.space_group_name_H-M   'P 1'
#
loop_
_entity.id
_entity.type
_entity.pdbx_description
1 polymer ?
#
loop_
_entity_poly.entity_id
_entity_poly.type
_entity_poly.pdbx_seq_one_letter_code
_entity_poly.pdbx_strand_id
1 'polypeptide(L)'
;MDKNYLQKALQTFNDTNGVNWYGWKKYDDDGNKIPNSERMQYKYIKIIKEGATMPSEADVNAKIQELKDAEQAVIDKKASG
;
A
#
# COMPACT_ATOMS: atom_id res chain seq x y z
N MET A 1 -8.30 5.48 2.36
CA MET A 1 -6.97 4.89 2.58
C MET A 1 -5.90 5.91 2.24
N ASP A 2 -4.92 6.08 3.08
CA ASP A 2 -3.86 7.07 2.88
C ASP A 2 -2.88 6.57 1.81
N LYS A 3 -2.67 7.35 0.75
CA LYS A 3 -1.85 6.92 -0.38
C LYS A 3 -0.39 6.68 -0.01
N ASN A 4 0.17 7.53 0.84
CA ASN A 4 1.58 7.40 1.24
C ASN A 4 1.81 6.14 2.06
N TYR A 5 0.91 5.87 2.99
CA TYR A 5 1.00 4.68 3.83
C TYR A 5 0.63 3.42 3.06
N LEU A 6 -0.27 3.53 2.09
CA LEU A 6 -0.63 2.39 1.25
C LEU A 6 0.59 1.83 0.52
N GLN A 7 1.39 2.69 -0.11
CA GLN A 7 2.60 2.25 -0.79
C GLN A 7 3.60 1.64 0.18
N LYS A 8 3.82 2.27 1.33
CA LYS A 8 4.72 1.74 2.36
C LYS A 8 4.26 0.38 2.85
N ALA A 9 2.96 0.24 3.10
CA ALA A 9 2.39 -1.03 3.55
C ALA A 9 2.59 -2.13 2.53
N LEU A 10 2.31 -1.84 1.26
CA LEU A 10 2.46 -2.83 0.19
C LEU A 10 3.91 -3.31 0.06
N GLN A 11 4.88 -2.43 0.27
CA GLN A 11 6.28 -2.78 0.19
C GLN A 11 6.74 -3.73 1.32
N THR A 12 5.95 -3.87 2.38
CA THR A 12 6.27 -4.79 3.47
C THR A 12 5.81 -6.23 3.21
N PHE A 13 4.97 -6.43 2.20
CA PHE A 13 4.48 -7.76 1.84
C PHE A 13 5.39 -8.41 0.80
N ASN A 14 5.35 -9.74 0.75
CA ASN A 14 6.05 -10.57 -0.25
C ASN A 14 7.59 -10.46 -0.26
N ASP A 15 8.21 -9.86 0.72
CA ASP A 15 9.66 -9.82 0.95
C ASP A 15 10.49 -9.80 -0.36
N THR A 16 10.30 -8.75 -1.15
CA THR A 16 10.86 -8.69 -2.51
C THR A 16 12.20 -7.96 -2.60
N ASN A 17 12.85 -7.68 -1.49
CA ASN A 17 14.15 -7.00 -1.43
C ASN A 17 14.19 -5.67 -2.22
N GLY A 18 13.11 -4.90 -2.12
CA GLY A 18 13.01 -3.61 -2.78
C GLY A 18 12.52 -3.66 -4.21
N VAL A 19 12.28 -4.85 -4.75
CA VAL A 19 11.67 -5.00 -6.08
C VAL A 19 10.15 -4.92 -5.92
N ASN A 20 9.50 -4.08 -6.73
CA ASN A 20 8.06 -3.97 -6.68
C ASN A 20 7.38 -5.26 -7.15
N TRP A 21 6.49 -5.80 -6.33
CA TRP A 21 5.68 -6.97 -6.67
C TRP A 21 4.31 -6.59 -7.20
N TYR A 22 3.93 -5.33 -7.09
CA TYR A 22 2.61 -4.83 -7.41
C TYR A 22 2.71 -3.67 -8.40
N GLY A 23 1.58 -3.42 -9.07
CA GLY A 23 1.42 -2.26 -9.93
C GLY A 23 0.00 -1.73 -9.79
N TRP A 24 -0.29 -0.69 -10.52
CA TRP A 24 -1.61 -0.07 -10.53
C TRP A 24 -2.29 -0.35 -11.86
N LYS A 25 -3.56 -0.74 -11.82
CA LYS A 25 -4.34 -0.96 -13.04
C LYS A 25 -4.52 0.37 -13.76
N LYS A 26 -4.45 0.33 -15.09
CA LYS A 26 -4.69 1.52 -15.92
C LYS A 26 -6.17 1.70 -16.26
N TYR A 27 -6.90 0.59 -16.29
CA TYR A 27 -8.32 0.55 -16.68
C TYR A 27 -9.10 -0.20 -15.61
N ASP A 28 -10.35 0.23 -15.39
CA ASP A 28 -11.23 -0.47 -14.46
C ASP A 28 -11.86 -1.70 -15.14
N ASP A 29 -12.75 -2.39 -14.42
CA ASP A 29 -13.39 -3.61 -14.94
C ASP A 29 -14.33 -3.31 -16.11
N ASP A 30 -14.78 -2.08 -16.23
CA ASP A 30 -15.65 -1.65 -17.34
C ASP A 30 -14.86 -1.18 -18.55
N GLY A 31 -13.53 -1.18 -18.48
CA GLY A 31 -12.67 -0.75 -19.56
C GLY A 31 -12.42 0.77 -19.60
N ASN A 32 -12.85 1.49 -18.60
CA ASN A 32 -12.66 2.94 -18.52
C ASN A 32 -11.29 3.26 -17.92
N LYS A 33 -10.63 4.28 -18.47
CA LYS A 33 -9.34 4.70 -17.95
C LYS A 33 -9.48 5.27 -16.53
N ILE A 34 -8.67 4.76 -15.61
CA ILE A 34 -8.68 5.21 -14.22
C ILE A 34 -7.89 6.52 -14.11
N PRO A 35 -8.49 7.59 -13.54
CA PRO A 35 -7.75 8.85 -13.32
C PRO A 35 -6.55 8.63 -12.40
N ASN A 36 -5.45 9.36 -12.64
CA ASN A 36 -4.25 9.22 -11.84
C ASN A 36 -4.50 9.45 -10.34
N SER A 37 -5.42 10.36 -10.01
CA SER A 37 -5.77 10.65 -8.63
C SER A 37 -6.50 9.52 -7.92
N GLU A 38 -7.07 8.57 -8.68
CA GLU A 38 -7.85 7.45 -8.14
C GLU A 38 -7.15 6.11 -8.24
N ARG A 39 -6.00 6.04 -8.92
CA ARG A 39 -5.32 4.76 -9.18
C ARG A 39 -4.72 4.13 -7.93
N MET A 40 -4.32 4.92 -6.95
CA MET A 40 -3.65 4.41 -5.74
C MET A 40 -4.66 3.96 -4.71
N GLN A 41 -5.40 2.89 -5.02
CA GLN A 41 -6.39 2.29 -4.14
C GLN A 41 -6.21 0.77 -4.15
N TYR A 42 -6.58 0.12 -3.06
CA TYR A 42 -6.46 -1.33 -2.93
C TYR A 42 -7.11 -2.06 -4.12
N LYS A 43 -8.29 -1.63 -4.53
CA LYS A 43 -9.04 -2.30 -5.61
C LYS A 43 -8.36 -2.24 -6.97
N TYR A 44 -7.37 -1.35 -7.14
CA TYR A 44 -6.67 -1.19 -8.40
C TYR A 44 -5.25 -1.78 -8.37
N ILE A 45 -4.91 -2.49 -7.32
CA ILE A 45 -3.62 -3.18 -7.22
C ILE A 45 -3.64 -4.42 -8.09
N LYS A 46 -2.57 -4.63 -8.85
CA LYS A 46 -2.36 -5.87 -9.59
C LYS A 46 -1.00 -6.45 -9.24
N ILE A 47 -0.90 -7.78 -9.27
CA ILE A 47 0.36 -8.47 -9.03
C ILE A 47 1.16 -8.48 -10.33
N ILE A 48 2.38 -7.97 -10.31
CA ILE A 48 3.28 -7.94 -11.47
C ILE A 48 4.46 -8.88 -11.32
N LYS A 49 4.74 -9.34 -10.11
CA LYS A 49 5.83 -10.30 -9.86
C LYS A 49 5.24 -11.69 -9.74
N GLU A 50 5.80 -12.64 -10.51
CA GLU A 50 5.37 -14.02 -10.45
C GLU A 50 5.62 -14.60 -9.06
N GLY A 51 4.63 -15.31 -8.53
CA GLY A 51 4.72 -15.93 -7.21
C GLY A 51 4.34 -15.03 -6.04
N ALA A 52 4.11 -13.73 -6.28
CA ALA A 52 3.67 -12.84 -5.23
C ALA A 52 2.21 -13.12 -4.86
N THR A 53 1.89 -12.96 -3.58
CA THR A 53 0.54 -13.17 -3.06
C THR A 53 -0.10 -11.84 -2.72
N MET A 54 -1.34 -11.63 -3.17
CA MET A 54 -2.10 -10.42 -2.85
C MET A 54 -2.54 -10.46 -1.40
N PRO A 55 -2.12 -9.49 -0.55
CA PRO A 55 -2.62 -9.41 0.82
C PRO A 55 -4.10 -9.01 0.82
N SER A 56 -4.82 -9.39 1.88
CA SER A 56 -6.21 -8.95 2.03
C SER A 56 -6.26 -7.46 2.34
N GLU A 57 -7.41 -6.84 2.05
CA GLU A 57 -7.60 -5.43 2.40
C GLU A 57 -7.48 -5.19 3.91
N ALA A 58 -7.96 -6.13 4.72
CA ALA A 58 -7.83 -6.04 6.18
C ALA A 58 -6.37 -6.05 6.60
N ASP A 59 -5.54 -6.90 5.99
CA ASP A 59 -4.11 -6.95 6.29
C ASP A 59 -3.40 -5.67 5.88
N VAL A 60 -3.76 -5.12 4.73
CA VAL A 60 -3.17 -3.85 4.26
C VAL A 60 -3.55 -2.72 5.21
N ASN A 61 -4.81 -2.63 5.63
CA ASN A 61 -5.26 -1.60 6.56
C ASN A 61 -4.59 -1.74 7.93
N ALA A 62 -4.41 -2.95 8.40
CA ALA A 62 -3.71 -3.20 9.66
C ALA A 62 -2.24 -2.73 9.58
N LYS A 63 -1.59 -3.00 8.46
CA LYS A 63 -0.21 -2.55 8.25
C LYS A 63 -0.12 -1.02 8.17
N ILE A 64 -1.07 -0.38 7.50
CA ILE A 64 -1.14 1.07 7.44
C ILE A 64 -1.28 1.65 8.84
N GLN A 65 -2.14 1.08 9.67
CA GLN A 65 -2.33 1.54 11.04
C GLN A 65 -1.06 1.34 11.86
N GLU A 66 -0.38 0.21 11.69
CA GLU A 66 0.89 -0.06 12.35
C GLU A 66 1.95 0.99 12.01
N LEU A 67 2.04 1.36 10.73
CA LEU A 67 2.99 2.38 10.29
C LEU A 67 2.67 3.76 10.87
N LYS A 68 1.39 4.12 10.91
CA LYS A 68 0.95 5.38 11.52
C LYS A 68 1.26 5.42 13.01
N ASP A 69 1.01 4.32 13.71
CA ASP A 69 1.29 4.21 15.15
C ASP A 69 2.78 4.34 15.43
N ALA A 70 3.61 3.73 14.60
CA ALA A 70 5.06 3.83 14.74
C ALA A 70 5.56 5.26 14.54
N GLU A 71 5.03 5.97 13.57
CA GLU A 71 5.38 7.38 13.33
C GLU A 71 4.89 8.26 14.48
N GLN A 72 3.68 8.03 14.97
CA GLN A 72 3.13 8.78 16.09
C GLN A 72 3.95 8.57 17.36
N ALA A 73 4.41 7.35 17.61
CA ALA A 73 5.27 7.05 18.75
C ALA A 73 6.58 7.84 18.70
N VAL A 74 7.17 7.98 17.50
CA VAL A 74 8.39 8.75 17.31
C VAL A 74 8.13 10.24 17.56
N ILE A 75 7.02 10.78 17.06
CA ILE A 75 6.65 12.18 17.28
C ILE A 75 6.40 12.44 18.75
N ASP A 76 5.67 11.58 19.44
CA ASP A 76 5.38 11.71 20.87
C ASP A 76 6.66 11.68 21.69
N LYS A 77 7.60 10.80 21.34
CA LYS A 77 8.87 10.70 22.03
C LYS A 77 9.70 11.96 21.88
N LYS A 78 9.71 12.56 20.70
CA LYS A 78 10.41 13.82 20.45
C LYS A 78 9.75 14.98 21.20
N ALA A 79 8.43 15.01 21.23
CA ALA A 79 7.68 16.07 21.90
C ALA A 79 7.89 16.04 23.42
N SER A 80 8.07 14.85 24.00
CA SER A 80 8.26 14.71 25.44
C SER A 80 9.70 14.82 25.88
N GLY A 81 10.60 14.83 24.93
CA GLY A 81 12.02 14.98 25.19
C GLY A 81 12.53 16.38 24.92
#